data_d8c32518c1c35a087056ee0faf2ca552
#
_entry.id   d8c32518c1c35a087056ee0faf2ca552
#
_cell.length_a   1.000
_cell.length_b   1.000
_cell.length_c   1.000
_cell.angle_alpha   90.00
_cell.angle_beta   90.00
_cell.angle_gamma   90.00
#
_symmetry.space_group_name_H-M   'P 1'
#
loop_
_entity.id
_entity.type
_entity.pdbx_description
1 polymer ?
#
loop_
_entity_poly.entity_id
_entity_poly.type
_entity_poly.pdbx_seq_one_letter_code
_entity_poly.pdbx_strand_id
1 'polypeptide(L)' 'MNVQATYYRRRAIVARQSAAAAMDPSVRAAFAEVACHWLGLAEHTEWLQSMQRESTRSGGSGERGTVVAVLRSR' A
#
# COMPACT_ATOMS: atom_id res chain seq x y z
N MET A 1 11.72 8.12 0.54
CA MET A 1 10.44 8.35 1.23
C MET A 1 9.29 8.14 0.26
N ASN A 2 8.26 7.47 0.69
CA ASN A 2 7.13 7.15 -0.18
C ASN A 2 6.00 8.16 0.04
N VAL A 3 5.88 9.10 -0.87
CA VAL A 3 4.90 10.17 -0.76
C VAL A 3 3.47 9.62 -0.83
N GLN A 4 3.25 8.64 -1.68
CA GLN A 4 1.94 8.02 -1.82
C GLN A 4 1.52 7.32 -0.54
N ALA A 5 2.43 6.55 0.06
CA ALA A 5 2.10 5.85 1.30
C ALA A 5 1.80 6.86 2.41
N THR A 6 2.54 7.94 2.46
CA THR A 6 2.30 9.00 3.45
C THR A 6 0.90 9.59 3.27
N TYR A 7 0.53 9.83 2.02
CA TYR A 7 -0.79 10.37 1.72
C TYR A 7 -1.88 9.40 2.18
N TYR A 8 -1.72 8.13 1.86
CA TYR A 8 -2.71 7.13 2.24
C TYR A 8 -2.84 7.00 3.75
N ARG A 9 -1.72 7.07 4.46
CA ARG A 9 -1.76 6.98 5.91
C ARG A 9 -2.48 8.17 6.53
N ARG A 10 -2.28 9.35 5.95
CA ARG A 10 -2.99 10.54 6.42
C ARG A 10 -4.49 10.40 6.20
N ARG A 11 -4.87 9.86 5.06
CA ARG A 11 -6.29 9.65 4.80
C ARG A 11 -6.88 8.64 5.79
N ALA A 12 -6.10 7.62 6.16
CA ALA A 12 -6.56 6.66 7.14
C ALA A 12 -6.80 7.32 8.50
N ILE A 13 -5.90 8.21 8.88
CA ILE A 13 -6.05 8.93 10.16
C ILE A 13 -7.30 9.79 10.14
N VAL A 14 -7.53 10.52 9.06
CA VAL A 14 -8.72 11.35 8.94
C VAL A 14 -9.98 10.50 9.03
N ALA A 15 -9.99 9.37 8.36
CA ALA A 15 -11.15 8.48 8.39
C ALA A 15 -11.40 7.96 9.80
N ARG A 16 -10.32 7.63 10.52
CA ARG A 16 -10.46 7.18 11.91
C ARG A 16 -11.02 8.26 12.81
N GLN A 17 -10.58 9.48 12.60
CA GLN A 17 -11.10 10.61 13.38
C GLN A 17 -12.57 10.82 13.10
N SER A 18 -12.97 10.69 11.85
CA SER A 18 -14.36 10.79 11.48
C SER A 18 -15.18 9.68 12.12
N ALA A 19 -14.62 8.47 12.17
CA ALA A 19 -15.30 7.36 12.82
C ALA A 19 -15.50 7.64 14.29
N ALA A 20 -14.49 8.17 14.95
CA ALA A 20 -14.55 8.45 16.37
C ALA A 20 -15.58 9.54 16.68
N ALA A 21 -15.75 10.48 15.77
CA ALA A 21 -16.69 11.59 15.95
C ALA A 21 -18.11 11.20 15.58
N ALA A 22 -18.32 10.13 14.87
CA ALA A 22 -19.65 9.75 14.41
C ALA A 22 -20.47 9.20 15.55
N MET A 23 -21.72 9.66 15.64
CA MET A 23 -22.65 9.19 16.67
C MET A 23 -23.36 7.93 16.22
N ASP A 24 -23.62 7.83 14.93
CA ASP A 24 -24.34 6.70 14.36
C ASP A 24 -23.42 5.51 14.20
N PRO A 25 -23.75 4.34 14.78
CA PRO A 25 -22.89 3.15 14.65
C PRO A 25 -22.63 2.73 13.21
N SER A 26 -23.63 2.88 12.34
CA SER A 26 -23.46 2.53 10.94
C SER A 26 -22.43 3.43 10.25
N VAL A 27 -22.51 4.72 10.55
CA VAL A 27 -21.56 5.68 9.99
C VAL A 27 -20.17 5.42 10.54
N ARG A 28 -20.10 5.12 11.82
CA ARG A 28 -18.81 4.81 12.44
C ARG A 28 -18.16 3.61 11.78
N ALA A 29 -18.94 2.57 11.55
CA ALA A 29 -18.41 1.35 10.91
C ALA A 29 -17.94 1.65 9.49
N ALA A 30 -18.67 2.48 8.76
CA ALA A 30 -18.31 2.83 7.40
C ALA A 30 -16.98 3.57 7.36
N PHE A 31 -16.78 4.52 8.25
CA PHE A 31 -15.51 5.26 8.30
C PHE A 31 -14.36 4.36 8.74
N ALA A 32 -14.61 3.44 9.65
CA ALA A 32 -13.59 2.50 10.07
C ALA A 32 -13.14 1.63 8.90
N GLU A 33 -14.09 1.20 8.09
CA GLU A 33 -13.78 0.39 6.92
C GLU A 33 -12.97 1.19 5.90
N VAL A 34 -13.33 2.45 5.71
CA VAL A 34 -12.59 3.33 4.80
C VAL A 34 -11.16 3.49 5.31
N ALA A 35 -10.99 3.65 6.62
CA ALA A 35 -9.66 3.79 7.19
C ALA A 35 -8.81 2.55 6.93
N CYS A 36 -9.41 1.37 7.05
CA CYS A 36 -8.69 0.13 6.75
C CYS A 36 -8.25 0.07 5.30
N HIS A 37 -9.10 0.51 4.39
CA HIS A 37 -8.76 0.53 2.97
C HIS A 37 -7.58 1.43 2.70
N TRP A 38 -7.59 2.64 3.28
CA TRP A 38 -6.46 3.56 3.09
C TRP A 38 -5.16 2.98 3.64
N LEU A 39 -5.26 2.36 4.81
CA LEU A 39 -4.08 1.76 5.42
C LEU A 39 -3.55 0.62 4.57
N GLY A 40 -4.45 -0.21 4.04
CA GLY A 40 -4.06 -1.28 3.15
C GLY A 40 -3.35 -0.78 1.91
N LEU A 41 -3.83 0.33 1.35
CA LEU A 41 -3.18 0.94 0.20
C LEU A 41 -1.77 1.41 0.55
N ALA A 42 -1.61 2.01 1.73
CA ALA A 42 -0.30 2.47 2.17
C ALA A 42 0.67 1.32 2.30
N GLU A 43 0.24 0.25 2.93
CA GLU A 43 1.09 -0.92 3.14
C GLU A 43 1.45 -1.57 1.81
N HIS A 44 0.48 -1.67 0.92
CA HIS A 44 0.72 -2.26 -0.38
C HIS A 44 1.74 -1.43 -1.18
N THR A 45 1.60 -0.11 -1.13
CA THR A 45 2.51 0.77 -1.83
C THR A 45 3.92 0.66 -1.28
N GLU A 46 4.04 0.57 0.04
CA GLU A 46 5.35 0.41 0.67
C GLU A 46 5.96 -0.93 0.32
N TRP A 47 5.14 -1.96 0.27
CA TRP A 47 5.61 -3.29 -0.09
C TRP A 47 6.15 -3.31 -1.52
N LEU A 48 5.41 -2.70 -2.45
CA LEU A 48 5.85 -2.63 -3.83
C LEU A 48 7.17 -1.88 -3.96
N GLN A 49 7.30 -0.78 -3.24
CA GLN A 49 8.52 0.00 -3.27
C GLN A 49 9.70 -0.79 -2.72
N SER A 50 9.44 -1.55 -1.67
CA SER A 50 10.44 -2.41 -1.07
C SER A 50 10.92 -3.46 -2.06
N MET A 51 9.99 -4.06 -2.78
CA MET A 51 10.32 -5.06 -3.80
C MET A 51 11.17 -4.45 -4.90
N GLN A 52 10.81 -3.27 -5.35
CA GLN A 52 11.56 -2.59 -6.39
C GLN A 52 12.97 -2.28 -5.95
N ARG A 53 13.13 -1.84 -4.71
CA ARG A 53 14.45 -1.53 -4.16
C ARG A 53 15.32 -2.77 -4.09
N GLU A 54 14.75 -3.85 -3.65
CA GLU A 54 15.49 -5.11 -3.56
C GLU A 54 15.92 -5.58 -4.93
N SER A 55 15.03 -5.48 -5.89
CA SER A 55 15.30 -5.87 -7.25
C SER A 55 16.47 -5.08 -7.82
N THR A 56 16.44 -3.77 -7.58
CA THR A 56 17.50 -2.88 -8.05
C THR A 56 18.82 -3.19 -7.37
N ARG A 57 18.75 -3.44 -6.08
CA ARG A 57 19.96 -3.67 -5.31
C ARG A 57 20.67 -4.97 -5.67
N SER A 58 19.91 -6.01 -5.89
CA SER A 58 20.52 -7.25 -6.31
C SER A 58 21.25 -7.06 -7.61
N GLY A 59 21.07 -5.93 -8.21
CA GLY A 59 21.81 -5.56 -9.40
C GLY A 59 21.76 -6.65 -10.35
N GLY A 60 21.03 -7.53 -9.98
CA GLY A 60 21.04 -8.70 -10.67
C GLY A 60 20.38 -8.57 -11.99
N SER A 61 21.08 -8.05 -12.88
CA SER A 61 20.58 -8.04 -14.23
C SER A 61 20.36 -9.47 -14.68
N GLY A 62 21.18 -10.37 -14.19
CA GLY A 62 21.00 -11.76 -14.54
C GLY A 62 19.68 -12.32 -14.04
N GLU A 63 19.39 -12.04 -12.82
CA GLU A 63 18.14 -12.51 -12.23
C GLU A 63 16.93 -11.94 -12.92
N ARG A 64 17.02 -10.68 -13.20
CA ARG A 64 15.92 -10.03 -13.88
C ARG A 64 15.70 -10.63 -15.26
N GLY A 65 16.77 -10.89 -15.95
CA GLY A 65 16.68 -11.53 -17.26
C GLY A 65 16.03 -12.89 -17.18
N THR A 66 16.38 -13.63 -16.15
CA THR A 66 15.83 -14.96 -15.97
C THR A 66 14.32 -14.91 -15.76
N VAL A 67 13.88 -13.99 -14.92
CA VAL A 67 12.46 -13.87 -14.65
C VAL A 67 11.69 -13.51 -15.91
N VAL A 68 12.22 -12.57 -16.66
CA VAL A 68 11.57 -12.16 -17.90
C VAL A 68 11.52 -13.31 -18.89
N ALA A 69 12.58 -14.06 -18.98
CA ALA A 69 12.61 -15.20 -19.89
C ALA A 69 11.56 -16.23 -19.52
N VAL A 70 11.40 -16.49 -18.24
CA VAL A 70 10.41 -17.45 -17.79
C VAL A 70 9.02 -16.98 -18.14
N LEU A 71 8.75 -15.72 -17.92
CA LEU A 71 7.44 -15.17 -18.23
C LEU A 71 7.15 -15.24 -19.71
N ARG A 72 8.15 -15.00 -20.51
CA ARG A 72 7.96 -15.04 -21.95
C ARG A 72 7.74 -16.42 -22.48
N SER A 73 8.33 -17.41 -21.85
CA SER A 73 8.16 -18.75 -22.34
C SER A 73 6.77 -19.28 -22.11
N ARG A 74 5.98 -18.57 -21.39
CA ARG A 74 4.59 -18.94 -21.24
C ARG A 74 3.77 -18.31 -22.33
#